data_ab34b8df05ca61384556fa15ade2aefd
#
_entry.id   ab34b8df05ca61384556fa15ade2aefd
#
_cell.length_a   1.000
_cell.length_b   1.000
_cell.length_c   1.000
_cell.angle_alpha   90.00
_cell.angle_beta   90.00
_cell.angle_gamma   90.00
#
_symmetry.space_group_name_H-M   'P 1'
#
loop_
_entity.id
_entity.type
_entity.pdbx_description
1 polymer ?
#
loop_
_entity_poly.entity_id
_entity_poly.type
_entity_poly.pdbx_seq_one_letter_code
_entity_poly.pdbx_strand_id
1 'polypeptide(L)'
;DQFGDFGIADEDAFFATVNRVSDGFIRTEADEVQYNLHVLMRFDLERALMSGDLAVSDLEAAWNDRFAADFGYKVDKPSNGLLQDVHWSEGLFGYFPTYTLGNVYAGCLHEALRTEMPDLDDDLARGDTSKATSWLRKNVQQYGGLRSPVDTIAYATGAAPSEGPLLDYLEAKFAGIYQL
;
A
#
# COMPACT_ATOMS: atom_id res chain seq x y z
N ASP A 1 -11.60 17.55 -22.59
CA ASP A 1 -11.34 16.32 -23.36
C ASP A 1 -9.89 16.26 -23.87
N GLN A 2 -8.92 16.27 -22.94
CA GLN A 2 -7.50 16.13 -23.30
C GLN A 2 -7.14 14.66 -23.65
N PHE A 3 -7.93 13.70 -23.21
CA PHE A 3 -7.58 12.29 -23.28
C PHE A 3 -8.49 11.45 -24.20
N GLY A 4 -9.50 12.06 -24.83
CA GLY A 4 -10.45 11.36 -25.68
C GLY A 4 -11.47 10.52 -24.90
N ASP A 5 -12.20 9.67 -25.63
CA ASP A 5 -13.17 8.72 -25.04
C ASP A 5 -12.46 7.41 -24.71
N PHE A 6 -12.49 7.02 -23.44
CA PHE A 6 -11.93 5.75 -22.95
C PHE A 6 -12.93 4.58 -23.07
N GLY A 7 -14.14 4.81 -23.58
CA GLY A 7 -15.19 3.80 -23.62
C GLY A 7 -15.74 3.45 -22.24
N ILE A 8 -15.56 4.30 -21.23
CA ILE A 8 -16.04 4.14 -19.85
C ILE A 8 -17.25 5.07 -19.68
N ALA A 9 -18.36 4.54 -19.14
CA ALA A 9 -19.66 5.21 -19.18
C ALA A 9 -19.70 6.50 -18.35
N ASP A 10 -19.08 6.50 -17.17
CA ASP A 10 -19.14 7.59 -16.21
C ASP A 10 -17.95 7.54 -15.22
N GLU A 11 -17.94 8.48 -14.27
CA GLU A 11 -16.91 8.61 -13.25
C GLU A 11 -16.87 7.40 -12.30
N ASP A 12 -18.02 6.90 -11.89
CA ASP A 12 -18.10 5.74 -11.00
C ASP A 12 -17.55 4.49 -11.66
N ALA A 13 -17.89 4.26 -12.93
CA ALA A 13 -17.35 3.16 -13.73
C ALA A 13 -15.83 3.30 -13.93
N PHE A 14 -15.34 4.52 -14.12
CA PHE A 14 -13.90 4.78 -14.18
C PHE A 14 -13.21 4.47 -12.85
N PHE A 15 -13.76 4.98 -11.74
CA PHE A 15 -13.23 4.75 -10.40
C PHE A 15 -13.18 3.25 -10.07
N ALA A 16 -14.26 2.52 -10.32
CA ALA A 16 -14.31 1.07 -10.11
C ALA A 16 -13.29 0.31 -11.00
N THR A 17 -13.11 0.77 -12.24
CA THR A 17 -12.17 0.13 -13.18
C THR A 17 -10.72 0.26 -12.73
N VAL A 18 -10.29 1.47 -12.32
CA VAL A 18 -8.89 1.73 -11.92
C VAL A 18 -8.55 1.21 -10.52
N ASN A 19 -9.58 0.91 -9.72
CA ASN A 19 -9.42 0.36 -8.36
C ASN A 19 -9.82 -1.11 -8.25
N ARG A 20 -9.99 -1.80 -9.39
CA ARG A 20 -10.41 -3.21 -9.37
C ARG A 20 -9.36 -4.10 -8.70
N VAL A 21 -9.80 -4.94 -7.77
CA VAL A 21 -8.98 -6.03 -7.23
C VAL A 21 -8.91 -7.15 -8.27
N SER A 22 -7.71 -7.60 -8.59
CA SER A 22 -7.52 -8.64 -9.61
C SER A 22 -6.28 -9.50 -9.32
N ASP A 23 -6.35 -10.76 -9.70
CA ASP A 23 -5.23 -11.69 -9.60
C ASP A 23 -4.01 -11.14 -10.33
N GLY A 24 -2.85 -11.21 -9.69
CA GLY A 24 -1.59 -10.75 -10.25
C GLY A 24 -0.39 -11.27 -9.48
N PHE A 25 0.69 -11.60 -10.18
CA PHE A 25 1.90 -12.12 -9.55
C PHE A 25 2.82 -11.03 -9.03
N ILE A 26 2.80 -9.87 -9.67
CA ILE A 26 3.84 -8.84 -9.53
C ILE A 26 3.42 -7.82 -8.48
N ARG A 27 4.21 -7.71 -7.39
CA ARG A 27 3.95 -6.80 -6.29
C ARG A 27 3.73 -5.34 -6.73
N THR A 28 4.57 -4.85 -7.64
CA THR A 28 4.50 -3.44 -8.09
C THR A 28 3.31 -3.13 -8.99
N GLU A 29 2.58 -4.16 -9.43
CA GLU A 29 1.36 -4.08 -10.24
C GLU A 29 0.10 -4.44 -9.44
N ALA A 30 0.27 -4.83 -8.17
CA ALA A 30 -0.83 -5.24 -7.30
C ALA A 30 -1.74 -4.06 -6.95
N ASP A 31 -3.03 -4.35 -6.81
CA ASP A 31 -4.01 -3.41 -6.27
C ASP A 31 -3.77 -3.09 -4.78
N GLU A 32 -4.49 -2.11 -4.25
CA GLU A 32 -4.29 -1.65 -2.87
C GLU A 32 -4.56 -2.72 -1.80
N VAL A 33 -5.43 -3.69 -2.08
CA VAL A 33 -5.75 -4.78 -1.14
C VAL A 33 -4.61 -5.80 -1.12
N GLN A 34 -4.20 -6.28 -2.29
CA GLN A 34 -3.21 -7.35 -2.41
C GLN A 34 -1.78 -6.86 -2.17
N TYR A 35 -1.48 -5.57 -2.42
CA TYR A 35 -0.13 -5.04 -2.27
C TYR A 35 0.48 -5.33 -0.90
N ASN A 36 -0.27 -5.09 0.17
CA ASN A 36 0.23 -5.32 1.52
C ASN A 36 0.44 -6.81 1.83
N LEU A 37 -0.38 -7.71 1.26
CA LEU A 37 -0.16 -9.15 1.37
C LEU A 37 1.16 -9.58 0.73
N HIS A 38 1.48 -9.01 -0.45
CA HIS A 38 2.78 -9.23 -1.08
C HIS A 38 3.96 -8.81 -0.20
N VAL A 39 3.83 -7.68 0.52
CA VAL A 39 4.88 -7.20 1.43
C VAL A 39 4.99 -8.10 2.66
N LEU A 40 3.87 -8.45 3.29
CA LEU A 40 3.83 -9.30 4.50
C LEU A 40 4.43 -10.69 4.23
N MET A 41 4.08 -11.30 3.10
CA MET A 41 4.66 -12.57 2.67
C MET A 41 6.20 -12.50 2.60
N ARG A 42 6.75 -11.46 1.97
CA ARG A 42 8.19 -11.26 1.87
C ARG A 42 8.85 -11.03 3.22
N PHE A 43 8.21 -10.27 4.08
CA PHE A 43 8.70 -10.00 5.41
C PHE A 43 8.81 -11.28 6.25
N ASP A 44 7.79 -12.14 6.20
CA ASP A 44 7.80 -13.41 6.92
C ASP A 44 8.90 -14.36 6.41
N LEU A 45 9.06 -14.47 5.07
CA LEU A 45 10.12 -15.28 4.47
C LEU A 45 11.52 -14.73 4.81
N GLU A 46 11.69 -13.40 4.76
CA GLU A 46 12.95 -12.76 5.14
C GLU A 46 13.30 -13.04 6.61
N ARG A 47 12.31 -12.95 7.51
CA ARG A 47 12.53 -13.29 8.93
C ARG A 47 12.97 -14.74 9.10
N ALA A 48 12.32 -15.69 8.40
CA ALA A 48 12.68 -17.10 8.44
C ALA A 48 14.09 -17.37 7.90
N LEU A 49 14.50 -16.66 6.85
CA LEU A 49 15.89 -16.71 6.34
C LEU A 49 16.90 -16.17 7.36
N MET A 50 16.61 -15.02 7.96
CA MET A 50 17.53 -14.36 8.90
C MET A 50 17.65 -15.10 10.23
N SER A 51 16.59 -15.77 10.69
CA SER A 51 16.63 -16.64 11.88
C SER A 51 17.30 -17.99 11.63
N GLY A 52 17.46 -18.40 10.36
CA GLY A 52 17.96 -19.71 9.98
C GLY A 52 16.91 -20.83 9.99
N ASP A 53 15.63 -20.48 10.17
CA ASP A 53 14.51 -21.44 10.11
C ASP A 53 14.19 -21.87 8.68
N LEU A 54 14.63 -21.10 7.67
CA LEU A 54 14.51 -21.39 6.26
C LEU A 54 15.88 -21.35 5.58
N ALA A 55 16.24 -22.44 4.92
CA ALA A 55 17.46 -22.47 4.11
C ALA A 55 17.23 -21.79 2.76
N VAL A 56 18.27 -21.13 2.22
CA VAL A 56 18.20 -20.45 0.91
C VAL A 56 17.81 -21.44 -0.21
N SER A 57 18.26 -22.70 -0.13
CA SER A 57 17.88 -23.78 -1.08
C SER A 57 16.38 -24.05 -1.15
N ASP A 58 15.66 -23.77 -0.09
CA ASP A 58 14.24 -24.10 0.08
C ASP A 58 13.33 -22.86 -0.15
N LEU A 59 13.94 -21.70 -0.36
CA LEU A 59 13.24 -20.42 -0.44
C LEU A 59 12.22 -20.37 -1.58
N GLU A 60 12.52 -20.93 -2.75
CA GLU A 60 11.57 -20.95 -3.87
C GLU A 60 10.32 -21.76 -3.56
N ALA A 61 10.49 -22.93 -2.92
CA ALA A 61 9.36 -23.75 -2.50
C ALA A 61 8.52 -23.04 -1.43
N ALA A 62 9.18 -22.48 -0.41
CA ALA A 62 8.50 -21.70 0.63
C ALA A 62 7.75 -20.47 0.09
N TRP A 63 8.34 -19.78 -0.89
CA TRP A 63 7.67 -18.69 -1.59
C TRP A 63 6.39 -19.15 -2.30
N ASN A 64 6.49 -20.21 -3.09
CA ASN A 64 5.37 -20.72 -3.88
C ASN A 64 4.23 -21.23 -2.98
N ASP A 65 4.55 -21.91 -1.88
CA ASP A 65 3.58 -22.39 -0.91
C ASP A 65 2.88 -21.22 -0.20
N ARG A 66 3.66 -20.22 0.24
CA ARG A 66 3.11 -19.04 0.90
C ARG A 66 2.26 -18.21 -0.06
N PHE A 67 2.70 -18.02 -1.29
CA PHE A 67 1.93 -17.31 -2.31
C PHE A 67 0.59 -17.99 -2.58
N ALA A 68 0.61 -19.32 -2.74
CA ALA A 68 -0.62 -20.08 -2.97
C ALA A 68 -1.58 -20.01 -1.76
N ALA A 69 -1.05 -19.95 -0.53
CA ALA A 69 -1.86 -19.81 0.67
C ALA A 69 -2.50 -18.43 0.80
N ASP A 70 -1.76 -17.36 0.48
CA ASP A 70 -2.20 -15.98 0.64
C ASP A 70 -3.10 -15.50 -0.51
N PHE A 71 -2.86 -15.95 -1.75
CA PHE A 71 -3.54 -15.47 -2.97
C PHE A 71 -4.47 -16.50 -3.62
N GLY A 72 -4.40 -17.77 -3.25
CA GLY A 72 -5.32 -18.82 -3.74
C GLY A 72 -4.95 -19.43 -5.09
N TYR A 73 -3.84 -19.02 -5.73
CA TYR A 73 -3.35 -19.59 -7.00
C TYR A 73 -1.83 -19.76 -6.98
N LYS A 74 -1.31 -20.55 -7.94
CA LYS A 74 0.10 -20.93 -7.95
C LYS A 74 0.93 -20.03 -8.84
N VAL A 75 2.16 -19.74 -8.42
CA VAL A 75 3.18 -19.09 -9.25
C VAL A 75 3.49 -19.99 -10.45
N ASP A 76 3.52 -19.44 -11.65
CA ASP A 76 3.71 -20.16 -12.92
C ASP A 76 5.18 -20.29 -13.35
N LYS A 77 6.03 -19.35 -12.92
CA LYS A 77 7.46 -19.31 -13.23
C LYS A 77 8.24 -18.48 -12.22
N PRO A 78 9.56 -18.74 -12.02
CA PRO A 78 10.37 -18.04 -11.01
C PRO A 78 10.39 -16.51 -11.15
N SER A 79 10.33 -15.97 -12.37
CA SER A 79 10.30 -14.53 -12.62
C SER A 79 8.99 -13.84 -12.19
N ASN A 80 7.91 -14.60 -12.05
CA ASN A 80 6.64 -14.14 -11.46
C ASN A 80 6.58 -14.44 -9.95
N GLY A 81 7.51 -15.18 -9.43
CA GLY A 81 7.65 -15.54 -8.03
C GLY A 81 8.86 -14.86 -7.37
N LEU A 82 9.72 -15.70 -6.79
CA LEU A 82 10.89 -15.28 -6.02
C LEU A 82 11.82 -14.28 -6.72
N LEU A 83 11.95 -14.37 -8.04
CA LEU A 83 12.91 -13.56 -8.82
C LEU A 83 12.32 -12.24 -9.35
N GLN A 84 11.14 -11.83 -8.90
CA GLN A 84 10.52 -10.59 -9.37
C GLN A 84 11.10 -9.32 -8.73
N ASP A 85 11.69 -9.43 -7.54
CA ASP A 85 12.25 -8.32 -6.77
C ASP A 85 13.79 -8.41 -6.70
N VAL A 86 14.45 -7.26 -6.71
CA VAL A 86 15.92 -7.17 -6.63
C VAL A 86 16.46 -7.03 -5.20
N HIS A 87 15.61 -6.86 -4.20
CA HIS A 87 15.98 -6.46 -2.85
C HIS A 87 17.01 -7.38 -2.21
N TRP A 88 16.76 -8.68 -2.19
CA TRP A 88 17.68 -9.63 -1.54
C TRP A 88 18.99 -9.82 -2.31
N SER A 89 18.96 -9.74 -3.64
CA SER A 89 20.17 -9.80 -4.47
C SER A 89 21.08 -8.57 -4.28
N GLU A 90 20.48 -7.43 -3.90
CA GLU A 90 21.19 -6.19 -3.56
C GLU A 90 21.52 -6.08 -2.05
N GLY A 91 21.20 -7.10 -1.25
CA GLY A 91 21.45 -7.11 0.18
C GLY A 91 20.53 -6.22 1.00
N LEU A 92 19.37 -5.84 0.46
CA LEU A 92 18.38 -4.98 1.11
C LEU A 92 17.44 -5.78 2.01
N PHE A 93 17.99 -6.40 3.04
CA PHE A 93 17.22 -7.09 4.08
C PHE A 93 16.61 -6.08 5.06
N GLY A 94 15.38 -6.34 5.54
CA GLY A 94 14.62 -5.43 6.40
C GLY A 94 13.95 -4.27 5.63
N TYR A 95 14.02 -4.26 4.31
CA TYR A 95 13.47 -3.16 3.50
C TYR A 95 11.98 -3.34 3.21
N PHE A 96 11.51 -4.55 2.91
CA PHE A 96 10.11 -4.80 2.54
C PHE A 96 9.06 -4.25 3.52
N PRO A 97 9.20 -4.39 4.84
CA PRO A 97 8.20 -3.86 5.75
C PRO A 97 8.03 -2.34 5.68
N THR A 98 9.01 -1.59 5.17
CA THR A 98 8.93 -0.13 5.04
C THR A 98 7.82 0.31 4.08
N TYR A 99 7.47 -0.51 3.10
CA TYR A 99 6.39 -0.24 2.15
C TYR A 99 5.01 -0.26 2.83
N THR A 100 4.72 -1.32 3.60
CA THR A 100 3.46 -1.39 4.35
C THR A 100 3.39 -0.35 5.47
N LEU A 101 4.52 -0.08 6.16
CA LEU A 101 4.58 1.02 7.13
C LEU A 101 4.27 2.37 6.48
N GLY A 102 4.75 2.61 5.26
CA GLY A 102 4.39 3.79 4.48
C GLY A 102 2.89 3.89 4.22
N ASN A 103 2.24 2.78 3.87
CA ASN A 103 0.79 2.73 3.67
C ASN A 103 0.01 2.96 4.97
N VAL A 104 0.46 2.38 6.09
CA VAL A 104 -0.13 2.63 7.42
C VAL A 104 -0.03 4.12 7.76
N TYR A 105 1.13 4.74 7.58
CA TYR A 105 1.31 6.17 7.83
C TYR A 105 0.45 7.03 6.91
N ALA A 106 0.32 6.65 5.66
CA ALA A 106 -0.57 7.34 4.71
C ALA A 106 -2.04 7.25 5.15
N GLY A 107 -2.50 6.08 5.65
CA GLY A 107 -3.83 5.92 6.23
C GLY A 107 -4.07 6.85 7.41
N CYS A 108 -3.13 6.90 8.37
CA CYS A 108 -3.22 7.80 9.53
C CYS A 108 -3.29 9.29 9.11
N LEU A 109 -2.44 9.69 8.15
CA LEU A 109 -2.44 11.07 7.64
C LEU A 109 -3.72 11.39 6.87
N HIS A 110 -4.24 10.45 6.10
CA HIS A 110 -5.48 10.61 5.35
C HIS A 110 -6.68 10.81 6.29
N GLU A 111 -6.81 10.00 7.34
CA GLU A 111 -7.86 10.14 8.35
C GLU A 111 -7.81 11.52 9.03
N ALA A 112 -6.61 11.94 9.49
CA ALA A 112 -6.43 13.25 10.13
C ALA A 112 -6.76 14.41 9.18
N LEU A 113 -6.31 14.33 7.93
CA LEU A 113 -6.57 15.32 6.89
C LEU A 113 -8.07 15.43 6.59
N ARG A 114 -8.78 14.30 6.47
CA ARG A 114 -10.23 14.25 6.28
C ARG A 114 -11.01 14.82 7.45
N THR A 115 -10.55 14.56 8.67
CA THR A 115 -11.15 15.11 9.90
C THR A 115 -11.02 16.63 9.95
N GLU A 116 -9.87 17.19 9.58
CA GLU A 116 -9.66 18.65 9.58
C GLU A 116 -10.29 19.34 8.35
N MET A 117 -10.51 18.63 7.26
CA MET A 117 -11.02 19.18 5.99
C MET A 117 -12.20 18.34 5.46
N PRO A 118 -13.40 18.48 6.05
CA PRO A 118 -14.57 17.72 5.61
C PRO A 118 -14.97 18.01 4.15
N ASP A 119 -14.63 19.18 3.61
CA ASP A 119 -14.92 19.60 2.24
C ASP A 119 -13.79 19.27 1.24
N LEU A 120 -12.84 18.40 1.64
CA LEU A 120 -11.68 18.06 0.81
C LEU A 120 -12.07 17.49 -0.55
N ASP A 121 -13.12 16.66 -0.62
CA ASP A 121 -13.56 16.07 -1.89
C ASP A 121 -14.05 17.12 -2.89
N ASP A 122 -14.73 18.15 -2.42
CA ASP A 122 -15.16 19.25 -3.27
C ASP A 122 -13.97 20.03 -3.87
N ASP A 123 -12.90 20.20 -3.09
CA ASP A 123 -11.66 20.83 -3.57
C ASP A 123 -10.97 19.93 -4.61
N LEU A 124 -10.83 18.63 -4.30
CA LEU A 124 -10.20 17.65 -5.20
C LEU A 124 -10.97 17.49 -6.52
N ALA A 125 -12.31 17.48 -6.48
CA ALA A 125 -13.16 17.41 -7.67
C ALA A 125 -12.94 18.61 -8.62
N ARG A 126 -12.54 19.76 -8.08
CA ARG A 126 -12.14 20.94 -8.87
C ARG A 126 -10.66 20.96 -9.27
N GLY A 127 -9.91 19.93 -8.89
CA GLY A 127 -8.46 19.87 -9.10
C GLY A 127 -7.64 20.75 -8.14
N ASP A 128 -8.25 21.27 -7.06
CA ASP A 128 -7.56 22.09 -6.06
C ASP A 128 -6.99 21.22 -4.94
N THR A 129 -5.69 21.00 -4.97
CA THR A 129 -4.92 20.27 -3.96
C THR A 129 -4.26 21.18 -2.92
N SER A 130 -4.45 22.49 -3.01
CA SER A 130 -3.68 23.50 -2.26
C SER A 130 -3.81 23.37 -0.74
N LYS A 131 -5.02 23.09 -0.24
CA LYS A 131 -5.26 22.90 1.19
C LYS A 131 -4.58 21.63 1.72
N ALA A 132 -4.75 20.51 1.00
CA ALA A 132 -4.13 19.23 1.39
C ALA A 132 -2.60 19.32 1.38
N THR A 133 -2.01 19.88 0.34
CA THR A 133 -0.55 20.06 0.23
C THR A 133 -0.02 21.02 1.28
N SER A 134 -0.75 22.08 1.61
CA SER A 134 -0.38 23.03 2.68
C SER A 134 -0.42 22.37 4.05
N TRP A 135 -1.42 21.51 4.31
CA TRP A 135 -1.53 20.74 5.54
C TRP A 135 -0.36 19.76 5.69
N LEU A 136 -0.06 18.99 4.63
CA LEU A 136 1.09 18.07 4.63
C LEU A 136 2.41 18.80 4.84
N ARG A 137 2.60 19.96 4.19
CA ARG A 137 3.79 20.78 4.37
C ARG A 137 3.93 21.26 5.80
N LYS A 138 2.84 21.77 6.41
CA LYS A 138 2.83 22.30 7.77
C LYS A 138 3.03 21.22 8.82
N ASN A 139 2.40 20.05 8.68
CA ASN A 139 2.35 19.04 9.74
C ASN A 139 3.45 17.96 9.58
N VAL A 140 3.97 17.77 8.37
CA VAL A 140 4.95 16.70 8.08
C VAL A 140 6.24 17.26 7.46
N GLN A 141 6.15 17.83 6.24
CA GLN A 141 7.31 18.03 5.40
C GLN A 141 8.30 19.08 5.91
N GLN A 142 7.81 20.16 6.54
CA GLN A 142 8.69 21.23 7.04
C GLN A 142 9.64 20.78 8.16
N TYR A 143 9.39 19.64 8.77
CA TYR A 143 10.23 19.11 9.85
C TYR A 143 11.34 18.18 9.32
N GLY A 144 11.25 17.71 8.09
CA GLY A 144 12.24 16.80 7.50
C GLY A 144 12.53 15.61 8.42
N GLY A 145 13.78 15.36 8.71
CA GLY A 145 14.26 14.28 9.58
C GLY A 145 14.45 14.65 11.06
N LEU A 146 13.84 15.74 11.55
CA LEU A 146 14.00 16.19 12.95
C LEU A 146 13.31 15.29 13.98
N ARG A 147 12.36 14.48 13.54
CA ARG A 147 11.63 13.51 14.36
C ARG A 147 11.76 12.13 13.78
N SER A 148 11.60 11.10 14.60
CA SER A 148 11.43 9.73 14.09
C SER A 148 10.15 9.66 13.22
N PRO A 149 10.02 8.68 12.30
CA PRO A 149 8.79 8.51 11.53
C PRO A 149 7.54 8.39 12.41
N VAL A 150 7.62 7.58 13.47
CA VAL A 150 6.51 7.39 14.44
C VAL A 150 6.13 8.73 15.11
N ASP A 151 7.11 9.49 15.58
CA ASP A 151 6.87 10.78 16.22
C ASP A 151 6.35 11.82 15.23
N THR A 152 6.75 11.74 13.96
CA THR A 152 6.25 12.64 12.91
C THR A 152 4.75 12.39 12.68
N ILE A 153 4.35 11.13 12.56
CA ILE A 153 2.94 10.76 12.39
C ILE A 153 2.14 11.15 13.66
N ALA A 154 2.64 10.80 14.83
CA ALA A 154 1.96 11.15 16.09
C ALA A 154 1.78 12.68 16.25
N TYR A 155 2.77 13.47 15.84
CA TYR A 155 2.67 14.93 15.85
C TYR A 155 1.62 15.43 14.84
N ALA A 156 1.60 14.89 13.64
CA ALA A 156 0.70 15.33 12.57
C ALA A 156 -0.76 14.95 12.82
N THR A 157 -1.00 13.79 13.45
CA THR A 157 -2.34 13.21 13.61
C THR A 157 -2.90 13.32 15.04
N GLY A 158 -2.04 13.61 16.00
CA GLY A 158 -2.40 13.64 17.44
C GLY A 158 -2.43 12.25 18.09
N ALA A 159 -2.12 11.17 17.38
CA ALA A 159 -2.12 9.79 17.89
C ALA A 159 -0.92 8.99 17.34
N ALA A 160 -0.49 7.98 18.09
CA ALA A 160 0.50 7.03 17.59
C ALA A 160 -0.02 6.32 16.35
N PRO A 161 0.84 6.04 15.33
CA PRO A 161 0.39 5.34 14.15
C PRO A 161 -0.13 3.94 14.47
N SER A 162 -1.21 3.54 13.81
CA SER A 162 -1.80 2.22 13.86
C SER A 162 -2.33 1.81 12.48
N GLU A 163 -2.59 0.54 12.29
CA GLU A 163 -3.16 0.00 11.05
C GLU A 163 -4.63 0.35 10.83
N GLY A 164 -5.36 0.69 11.90
CA GLY A 164 -6.80 0.96 11.88
C GLY A 164 -7.23 1.90 10.74
N PRO A 165 -6.70 3.13 10.65
CA PRO A 165 -7.09 4.08 9.61
C PRO A 165 -6.88 3.57 8.17
N LEU A 166 -5.86 2.76 7.91
CA LEU A 166 -5.65 2.14 6.61
C LEU A 166 -6.72 1.08 6.33
N LEU A 167 -7.02 0.22 7.31
CA LEU A 167 -8.02 -0.84 7.16
C LEU A 167 -9.42 -0.26 6.98
N ASP A 168 -9.78 0.76 7.76
CA ASP A 168 -11.06 1.45 7.65
C ASP A 168 -11.23 2.12 6.28
N TYR A 169 -10.16 2.73 5.76
CA TYR A 169 -10.14 3.29 4.41
C TYR A 169 -10.37 2.22 3.34
N LEU A 170 -9.63 1.11 3.40
CA LEU A 170 -9.75 0.02 2.43
C LEU A 170 -11.14 -0.61 2.49
N GLU A 171 -11.66 -0.90 3.69
CA GLU A 171 -13.00 -1.46 3.88
C GLU A 171 -14.07 -0.55 3.29
N ALA A 172 -14.07 0.73 3.63
CA ALA A 172 -15.06 1.68 3.13
C ALA A 172 -14.99 1.82 1.59
N LYS A 173 -13.78 1.91 1.03
CA LYS A 173 -13.58 2.05 -0.42
C LYS A 173 -14.09 0.82 -1.18
N PHE A 174 -13.67 -0.37 -0.77
CA PHE A 174 -13.97 -1.59 -1.51
C PHE A 174 -15.39 -2.10 -1.23
N ALA A 175 -15.96 -1.85 -0.03
CA ALA A 175 -17.39 -2.06 0.21
C ALA A 175 -18.26 -1.21 -0.75
N GLY A 176 -17.87 0.04 -0.99
CA GLY A 176 -18.55 0.90 -1.96
C GLY A 176 -18.43 0.39 -3.41
N ILE A 177 -17.23 0.00 -3.83
CA ILE A 177 -16.96 -0.49 -5.20
C ILE A 177 -17.71 -1.81 -5.48
N TYR A 178 -17.69 -2.75 -4.52
CA TYR A 178 -18.25 -4.10 -4.70
C TYR A 178 -19.64 -4.27 -4.11
N GLN A 179 -20.23 -3.24 -3.51
CA GLN A 179 -21.58 -3.24 -2.90
C GLN A 179 -21.74 -4.36 -1.84
N LEU A 180 -20.72 -4.48 -0.96
CA LEU A 180 -20.66 -5.46 0.12
C LEU A 180 -21.46 -5.01 1.36
#